data_406202c66e12945378e0e29a321bccd8
#
_entry.id   406202c66e12945378e0e29a321bccd8
#
_cell.length_a   1.000
_cell.length_b   1.000
_cell.length_c   1.000
_cell.angle_alpha   90.00
_cell.angle_beta   90.00
_cell.angle_gamma   90.00
#
_symmetry.space_group_name_H-M   'P 1'
#
loop_
_entity.id
_entity.type
_entity.pdbx_description
1 polymer ?
#
loop_
_entity_poly.entity_id
_entity_poly.type
_entity_poly.pdbx_seq_one_letter_code
_entity_poly.pdbx_strand_id
1 'polypeptide(L)'
;MNSTANARQLRREQTEEEKELWRALRAGRFAGFKFRRQHHAGRYYLDFFCPIAKLSVELDGFQHGLPEQYRRDEERQKFLASQGIEELRFWNHQWKRNREGVLLEIWSALHRRTGCIAVMRKVHNHRYVPPNVQQLKAPQQRPT
;
A
#
# COMPACT_ATOMS: atom_id res chain seq x y z
N MET A 1 12.85 20.53 -12.17
CA MET A 1 11.87 20.20 -11.09
C MET A 1 12.55 19.32 -10.05
N ASN A 2 12.47 19.72 -8.79
CA ASN A 2 13.11 18.98 -7.72
C ASN A 2 12.10 17.99 -7.11
N SER A 3 12.07 16.77 -7.64
CA SER A 3 11.17 15.71 -7.16
C SER A 3 11.38 15.39 -5.68
N THR A 4 12.59 15.53 -5.18
CA THR A 4 12.93 15.30 -3.77
C THR A 4 12.32 16.37 -2.86
N ALA A 5 12.32 17.63 -3.29
CA ALA A 5 11.70 18.72 -2.51
C ALA A 5 10.19 18.55 -2.44
N ASN A 6 9.55 18.18 -3.56
CA ASN A 6 8.12 17.92 -3.60
C ASN A 6 7.74 16.72 -2.71
N ALA A 7 8.53 15.65 -2.74
CA ALA A 7 8.30 14.50 -1.87
C ALA A 7 8.43 14.85 -0.39
N ARG A 8 9.39 15.72 -0.03
CA ARG A 8 9.54 16.20 1.36
C ARG A 8 8.34 17.02 1.81
N GLN A 9 7.83 17.89 0.93
CA GLN A 9 6.65 18.70 1.22
C GLN A 9 5.43 17.80 1.42
N LEU A 10 5.18 16.85 0.53
CA LEU A 10 4.08 15.90 0.65
C LEU A 10 4.14 15.10 1.96
N ARG A 11 5.34 14.71 2.40
CA ARG A 11 5.48 14.03 3.69
C ARG A 11 5.14 14.91 4.88
N ARG A 12 5.35 16.21 4.78
CA ARG A 12 4.96 17.17 5.84
C ARG A 12 3.47 17.40 5.89
N GLU A 13 2.81 17.29 4.76
CA GLU A 13 1.37 17.53 4.59
C GLU A 13 0.52 16.26 4.80
N GLN A 14 1.12 15.17 5.28
CA GLN A 14 0.40 13.93 5.54
C GLN A 14 -0.73 14.11 6.55
N THR A 15 -1.85 13.41 6.30
CA THR A 15 -2.96 13.33 7.25
C THR A 15 -2.58 12.49 8.48
N GLU A 16 -3.36 12.57 9.55
CA GLU A 16 -3.13 11.74 10.74
C GLU A 16 -3.25 10.25 10.40
N GLU A 17 -4.20 9.87 9.54
CA GLU A 17 -4.38 8.49 9.10
C GLU A 17 -3.16 7.98 8.33
N GLU A 18 -2.61 8.79 7.45
CA GLU A 18 -1.38 8.45 6.73
C GLU A 18 -0.19 8.28 7.68
N LYS A 19 -0.07 9.15 8.67
CA LYS A 19 0.97 9.04 9.70
C LYS A 19 0.84 7.75 10.51
N GLU A 20 -0.37 7.39 10.87
CA GLU A 20 -0.65 6.14 11.61
C GLU A 20 -0.31 4.91 10.78
N LEU A 21 -0.73 4.88 9.52
CA LEU A 21 -0.39 3.79 8.61
C LEU A 21 1.12 3.69 8.41
N TRP A 22 1.80 4.82 8.24
CA TRP A 22 3.24 4.84 8.11
C TRP A 22 3.96 4.26 9.34
N ARG A 23 3.48 4.54 10.54
CA ARG A 23 4.03 3.94 11.77
C ARG A 23 3.93 2.41 11.75
N ALA A 24 2.88 1.87 11.14
CA ALA A 24 2.71 0.43 11.00
C ALA A 24 3.62 -0.17 9.92
N LEU A 25 3.90 0.58 8.85
CA LEU A 25 4.63 0.07 7.67
C LEU A 25 6.13 0.31 7.72
N ARG A 26 6.58 1.37 8.41
CA ARG A 26 7.99 1.79 8.38
C ARG A 26 8.95 0.83 9.04
N ALA A 27 10.22 0.94 8.67
CA ALA A 27 11.35 0.25 9.30
C ALA A 27 11.21 -1.28 9.29
N GLY A 28 10.56 -1.84 8.26
CA GLY A 28 10.34 -3.27 8.15
C GLY A 28 9.41 -3.86 9.20
N ARG A 29 8.62 -3.02 9.91
CA ARG A 29 7.71 -3.47 10.97
C ARG A 29 6.59 -4.35 10.44
N PHE A 30 6.21 -4.15 9.18
CA PHE A 30 5.13 -4.91 8.57
C PHE A 30 5.68 -6.16 7.91
N ALA A 31 5.74 -7.24 8.66
CA ALA A 31 6.22 -8.55 8.22
C ALA A 31 7.60 -8.51 7.52
N GLY A 32 8.44 -7.52 7.86
CA GLY A 32 9.76 -7.34 7.28
C GLY A 32 9.80 -6.68 5.92
N PHE A 33 8.66 -6.30 5.35
CA PHE A 33 8.62 -5.59 4.08
C PHE A 33 9.05 -4.14 4.25
N LYS A 34 9.88 -3.66 3.32
CA LYS A 34 10.27 -2.26 3.29
C LYS A 34 9.29 -1.46 2.45
N PHE A 35 8.77 -0.41 3.04
CA PHE A 35 7.92 0.57 2.37
C PHE A 35 8.63 1.92 2.26
N ARG A 36 8.35 2.63 1.19
CA ARG A 36 8.79 4.01 0.96
C ARG A 36 7.58 4.93 0.94
N ARG A 37 7.72 6.11 1.54
CA ARG A 37 6.69 7.14 1.48
C ARG A 37 6.90 8.03 0.26
N GLN A 38 5.79 8.48 -0.33
CA GLN A 38 5.81 9.44 -1.43
C GLN A 38 6.81 9.05 -2.51
N HIS A 39 6.73 7.79 -2.93
CA HIS A 39 7.60 7.25 -3.95
C HIS A 39 7.19 7.77 -5.33
N HIS A 40 8.15 8.26 -6.08
CA HIS A 40 7.93 8.78 -7.41
C HIS A 40 7.92 7.66 -8.45
N ALA A 41 6.81 7.53 -9.18
CA ALA A 41 6.64 6.58 -10.27
C ALA A 41 6.13 7.32 -11.51
N GLY A 42 7.01 7.54 -12.50
CA GLY A 42 6.69 8.40 -13.64
C GLY A 42 6.35 9.82 -13.15
N ARG A 43 5.18 10.32 -13.52
CA ARG A 43 4.67 11.61 -13.05
C ARG A 43 3.83 11.53 -11.77
N TYR A 44 3.66 10.31 -11.24
CA TYR A 44 2.81 10.08 -10.06
C TYR A 44 3.63 9.90 -8.80
N TYR A 45 3.03 10.27 -7.66
CA TYR A 45 3.55 9.94 -6.34
C TYR A 45 2.68 8.85 -5.73
N LEU A 46 3.34 7.84 -5.18
CA LEU A 46 2.69 6.76 -4.46
C LEU A 46 2.86 7.01 -2.97
N ASP A 47 1.76 7.03 -2.21
CA ASP A 47 1.80 7.34 -0.77
C ASP A 47 2.71 6.38 -0.02
N PHE A 48 2.50 5.09 -0.21
CA PHE A 48 3.31 4.03 0.38
C PHE A 48 3.60 2.98 -0.69
N PHE A 49 4.85 2.71 -0.92
CA PHE A 49 5.28 1.79 -1.96
C PHE A 49 6.23 0.73 -1.42
N CYS A 50 5.94 -0.53 -1.70
CA CYS A 50 6.82 -1.66 -1.40
C CYS A 50 7.50 -2.13 -2.70
N PRO A 51 8.79 -1.83 -2.90
CA PRO A 51 9.48 -2.14 -4.17
C PRO A 51 9.53 -3.63 -4.48
N ILE A 52 9.78 -4.47 -3.49
CA ILE A 52 9.94 -5.91 -3.71
C ILE A 52 8.64 -6.58 -4.16
N ALA A 53 7.50 -6.09 -3.66
CA ALA A 53 6.18 -6.58 -4.03
C ALA A 53 5.59 -5.83 -5.22
N LYS A 54 6.15 -4.68 -5.57
CA LYS A 54 5.54 -3.72 -6.50
C LYS A 54 4.09 -3.42 -6.10
N LEU A 55 3.91 -3.10 -4.84
CA LEU A 55 2.61 -2.79 -4.24
C LEU A 55 2.58 -1.35 -3.78
N SER A 56 1.58 -0.61 -4.25
CA SER A 56 1.27 0.74 -3.80
C SER A 56 0.05 0.70 -2.89
N VAL A 57 0.12 1.41 -1.77
CA VAL A 57 -1.01 1.59 -0.85
C VAL A 57 -1.31 3.08 -0.75
N GLU A 58 -2.56 3.43 -0.99
CA GLU A 58 -3.06 4.80 -0.94
C GLU A 58 -4.14 4.94 0.13
N LEU A 59 -4.07 6.02 0.90
CA LEU A 59 -5.17 6.45 1.76
C LEU A 59 -5.79 7.71 1.18
N ASP A 60 -7.06 7.61 0.83
CA ASP A 60 -7.80 8.72 0.26
C ASP A 60 -8.75 9.34 1.29
N GLY A 61 -8.78 10.68 1.29
CA GLY A 61 -9.80 11.43 2.00
C GLY A 61 -11.13 11.40 1.25
N PHE A 62 -12.07 12.22 1.72
CA PHE A 62 -13.35 12.36 1.05
C PHE A 62 -13.15 13.02 -0.31
N GLN A 63 -13.50 12.31 -1.39
CA GLN A 63 -13.44 12.85 -2.74
C GLN A 63 -14.84 13.07 -3.28
N HIS A 64 -15.07 14.27 -3.77
CA HIS A 64 -16.22 14.55 -4.63
C HIS A 64 -15.91 13.93 -6.00
N GLY A 65 -16.75 13.01 -6.45
CA GLY A 65 -16.57 12.30 -7.72
C GLY A 65 -16.76 13.21 -8.94
N LEU A 66 -15.77 14.02 -9.24
CA LEU A 66 -15.75 14.81 -10.48
C LEU A 66 -15.32 13.93 -11.66
N PRO A 67 -15.94 14.06 -12.84
CA PRO A 67 -15.58 13.27 -14.02
C PRO A 67 -14.10 13.34 -14.39
N GLU A 68 -13.46 14.49 -14.18
CA GLU A 68 -12.04 14.68 -14.44
C GLU A 68 -11.15 13.86 -13.50
N GLN A 69 -11.57 13.67 -12.26
CA GLN A 69 -10.86 12.84 -11.31
C GLN A 69 -10.91 11.36 -11.71
N TYR A 70 -12.06 10.89 -12.18
CA TYR A 70 -12.19 9.51 -12.68
C TYR A 70 -11.26 9.25 -13.85
N ARG A 71 -11.13 10.20 -14.77
CA ARG A 71 -10.23 10.08 -15.91
C ARG A 71 -8.77 10.02 -15.48
N ARG A 72 -8.36 10.89 -14.55
CA ARG A 72 -6.99 10.89 -14.00
C ARG A 72 -6.68 9.62 -13.25
N ASP A 73 -7.62 9.11 -12.47
CA ASP A 73 -7.48 7.86 -11.73
C ASP A 73 -7.34 6.68 -12.69
N GLU A 74 -8.11 6.65 -13.76
CA GLU A 74 -8.03 5.61 -14.78
C GLU A 74 -6.67 5.63 -15.50
N GLU A 75 -6.18 6.81 -15.88
CA GLU A 75 -4.85 6.98 -16.47
C GLU A 75 -3.74 6.53 -15.53
N ARG A 76 -3.86 6.89 -14.25
CA ARG A 76 -2.94 6.46 -13.20
C ARG A 76 -2.92 4.95 -13.07
N GLN A 77 -4.08 4.32 -12.98
CA GLN A 77 -4.18 2.86 -12.87
C GLN A 77 -3.56 2.15 -14.07
N LYS A 78 -3.82 2.63 -15.28
CA LYS A 78 -3.21 2.08 -16.50
C LYS A 78 -1.70 2.20 -16.50
N PHE A 79 -1.19 3.35 -16.08
CA PHE A 79 0.25 3.56 -15.99
C PHE A 79 0.90 2.62 -14.97
N LEU A 80 0.34 2.55 -13.76
CA LEU A 80 0.87 1.68 -12.72
C LEU A 80 0.81 0.21 -13.12
N ALA A 81 -0.29 -0.23 -13.75
CA ALA A 81 -0.42 -1.58 -14.26
C ALA A 81 0.64 -1.88 -15.33
N SER A 82 0.95 -0.92 -16.21
CA SER A 82 2.01 -1.07 -17.21
C SER A 82 3.40 -1.26 -16.59
N GLN A 83 3.60 -0.75 -15.38
CA GLN A 83 4.84 -0.91 -14.60
C GLN A 83 4.84 -2.16 -13.70
N GLY A 84 3.78 -2.97 -13.76
CA GLY A 84 3.62 -4.13 -12.90
C GLY A 84 3.31 -3.80 -11.44
N ILE A 85 2.81 -2.60 -11.19
CA ILE A 85 2.48 -2.13 -9.84
C ILE A 85 0.99 -2.34 -9.59
N GLU A 86 0.66 -3.07 -8.51
CA GLU A 86 -0.70 -3.16 -8.00
C GLU A 86 -0.95 -2.03 -7.01
N GLU A 87 -2.11 -1.40 -7.08
CA GLU A 87 -2.51 -0.35 -6.16
C GLU A 87 -3.69 -0.79 -5.30
N LEU A 88 -3.53 -0.69 -4.00
CA LEU A 88 -4.61 -0.82 -3.02
C LEU A 88 -4.97 0.58 -2.54
N ARG A 89 -6.25 0.91 -2.64
CA ARG A 89 -6.78 2.20 -2.19
C ARG A 89 -7.79 1.98 -1.08
N PHE A 90 -7.61 2.71 0.01
CA PHE A 90 -8.51 2.70 1.15
C PHE A 90 -8.95 4.12 1.45
N TRP A 91 -10.17 4.27 1.92
CA TRP A 91 -10.64 5.54 2.46
C TRP A 91 -10.09 5.75 3.86
N ASN A 92 -9.86 6.99 4.26
CA ASN A 92 -9.43 7.32 5.61
C ASN A 92 -10.38 6.74 6.66
N HIS A 93 -11.69 6.74 6.41
CA HIS A 93 -12.66 6.18 7.33
C HIS A 93 -12.58 4.64 7.44
N GLN A 94 -12.16 3.95 6.40
CA GLN A 94 -11.91 2.50 6.47
C GLN A 94 -10.75 2.22 7.43
N TRP A 95 -9.69 2.98 7.34
CA TRP A 95 -8.57 2.88 8.27
C TRP A 95 -9.01 3.13 9.71
N LYS A 96 -9.78 4.18 9.95
CA LYS A 96 -10.27 4.51 11.29
C LYS A 96 -11.19 3.43 11.88
N ARG A 97 -12.07 2.88 11.06
CA ARG A 97 -13.08 1.90 11.51
C ARG A 97 -12.54 0.49 11.61
N ASN A 98 -11.62 0.11 10.74
CA ASN A 98 -11.15 -1.27 10.64
C ASN A 98 -9.69 -1.35 10.21
N ARG A 99 -8.80 -0.88 11.08
CA ARG A 99 -7.34 -0.96 10.85
C ARG A 99 -6.86 -2.38 10.59
N GLU A 100 -7.36 -3.32 11.38
CA GLU A 100 -7.02 -4.74 11.24
C GLU A 100 -7.36 -5.27 9.85
N GLY A 101 -8.54 -4.94 9.34
CA GLY A 101 -8.97 -5.34 8.01
C GLY A 101 -8.11 -4.73 6.90
N VAL A 102 -7.73 -3.46 7.03
CA VAL A 102 -6.84 -2.78 6.08
C VAL A 102 -5.47 -3.43 6.09
N LEU A 103 -4.88 -3.63 7.27
CA LEU A 103 -3.58 -4.28 7.41
C LEU A 103 -3.60 -5.71 6.89
N LEU A 104 -4.69 -6.43 7.09
CA LEU A 104 -4.86 -7.79 6.58
C LEU A 104 -4.89 -7.82 5.05
N GLU A 105 -5.58 -6.88 4.41
CA GLU A 105 -5.59 -6.78 2.94
C GLU A 105 -4.21 -6.45 2.39
N ILE A 106 -3.48 -5.53 3.02
CA ILE A 106 -2.10 -5.21 2.63
C ILE A 106 -1.21 -6.45 2.77
N TRP A 107 -1.30 -7.15 3.89
CA TRP A 107 -0.54 -8.37 4.12
C TRP A 107 -0.85 -9.45 3.07
N SER A 108 -2.13 -9.64 2.77
CA SER A 108 -2.57 -10.63 1.77
C SER A 108 -2.03 -10.29 0.38
N ALA A 109 -2.03 -9.02 0.00
CA ALA A 109 -1.49 -8.58 -1.28
C ALA A 109 0.03 -8.77 -1.35
N LEU A 110 0.76 -8.42 -0.28
CA LEU A 110 2.21 -8.64 -0.19
C LEU A 110 2.54 -10.13 -0.34
N HIS A 111 1.80 -10.97 0.35
CA HIS A 111 1.97 -12.42 0.32
C HIS A 111 1.71 -12.98 -1.08
N ARG A 112 0.62 -12.60 -1.69
CA ARG A 112 0.24 -13.03 -3.03
C ARG A 112 1.26 -12.62 -4.08
N ARG A 113 1.79 -11.39 -3.98
CA ARG A 113 2.73 -10.85 -4.98
C ARG A 113 4.15 -11.35 -4.83
N THR A 114 4.56 -11.72 -3.63
CA THR A 114 5.96 -12.15 -3.38
C THR A 114 6.12 -13.65 -3.17
N GLY A 115 5.02 -14.39 -3.04
CA GLY A 115 5.08 -15.79 -2.63
C GLY A 115 5.57 -15.99 -1.20
N CYS A 116 5.74 -14.93 -0.47
CA CYS A 116 6.00 -14.71 0.96
C CYS A 116 7.06 -15.58 1.67
N ILE A 117 7.13 -16.86 1.42
CA ILE A 117 8.01 -17.80 2.13
C ILE A 117 9.49 -17.39 2.03
N ALA A 118 9.91 -16.88 0.89
CA ALA A 118 11.29 -16.46 0.66
C ALA A 118 11.66 -15.18 1.43
N VAL A 119 10.69 -14.29 1.63
CA VAL A 119 10.88 -13.03 2.35
C VAL A 119 10.86 -13.27 3.86
N MET A 120 9.99 -14.13 4.33
CA MET A 120 9.90 -14.48 5.77
C MET A 120 11.16 -15.14 6.31
N ARG A 121 11.88 -15.90 5.49
CA ARG A 121 13.13 -16.56 5.91
C ARG A 121 14.28 -15.59 6.19
N LYS A 122 14.23 -14.37 5.63
CA LYS A 122 15.29 -13.37 5.80
C LYS A 122 15.07 -12.42 6.96
N VAL A 123 13.92 -12.46 7.60
CA VAL A 123 13.55 -11.47 8.62
C VAL A 123 13.25 -12.18 9.93
N HIS A 124 14.21 -12.09 10.84
CA HIS A 124 14.12 -12.73 12.17
C HIS A 124 13.23 -11.96 13.17
N ASN A 125 12.75 -10.77 12.80
CA ASN A 125 11.98 -9.90 13.70
C ASN A 125 10.66 -9.46 13.07
N HIS A 126 9.74 -10.38 12.87
CA HIS A 126 8.38 -10.03 12.45
C HIS A 126 7.67 -9.30 13.58
N ARG A 127 7.37 -8.04 13.36
CA ARG A 127 6.66 -7.24 14.35
C ARG A 127 5.16 -7.20 14.13
N TYR A 128 4.71 -7.54 12.94
CA TYR A 128 3.29 -7.67 12.64
C TYR A 128 3.02 -8.99 11.94
N VAL A 129 2.21 -9.80 12.56
CA VAL A 129 1.58 -10.98 11.95
C VAL A 129 0.09 -10.83 12.20
N PRO A 130 -0.75 -10.82 11.15
CA PRO A 130 -2.18 -10.71 11.37
C PRO A 130 -2.70 -11.83 12.28
N PRO A 131 -3.55 -11.52 13.24
CA PRO A 131 -4.27 -12.58 13.95
C PRO A 131 -5.06 -13.39 12.92
N ASN A 132 -5.02 -14.70 12.96
CA ASN A 132 -5.70 -15.62 12.04
C ASN A 132 -5.07 -15.82 10.66
N VAL A 133 -3.73 -15.71 10.54
CA VAL A 133 -3.02 -16.12 9.31
C VAL A 133 -3.42 -17.53 8.86
N GLN A 134 -3.78 -18.40 9.80
CA GLN A 134 -4.21 -19.77 9.51
C GLN A 134 -5.54 -19.83 8.73
N GLN A 135 -6.33 -18.77 8.75
CA GLN A 135 -7.58 -18.68 7.99
C GLN A 135 -7.37 -18.13 6.57
N LEU A 136 -6.19 -17.57 6.29
CA LEU A 136 -5.81 -17.15 4.95
C LEU A 136 -5.33 -18.36 4.14
N LYS A 137 -6.12 -19.43 4.15
CA LYS A 137 -5.94 -20.51 3.21
C LYS A 137 -6.15 -19.96 1.81
N ALA A 138 -5.35 -20.46 0.88
CA ALA A 138 -5.24 -20.13 -0.52
C ALA A 138 -6.46 -19.44 -1.14
N PRO A 139 -6.26 -18.49 -2.08
CA PRO A 139 -7.37 -17.81 -2.72
C PRO A 139 -8.36 -18.87 -3.22
N GLN A 140 -9.58 -18.80 -2.72
CA GLN A 140 -10.65 -19.58 -3.30
C GLN A 140 -10.70 -19.20 -4.78
N GLN A 141 -10.35 -20.15 -5.62
CA GLN A 141 -10.54 -19.99 -7.05
C GLN A 141 -12.02 -19.63 -7.22
N ARG A 142 -12.28 -18.44 -7.72
CA ARG A 142 -13.64 -18.10 -8.11
C ARG A 142 -14.04 -19.13 -9.17
N PRO A 143 -15.18 -19.78 -9.03
CA PRO A 143 -15.65 -20.64 -10.08
C PRO A 143 -15.84 -19.80 -11.34
N THR A 144 -15.23 -20.25 -12.40
CA THR A 144 -15.42 -19.70 -13.75
C THR A 144 -16.88 -19.85 -14.16
#